data_d4d03f80c9351f9cce9cad5c64551273
#
_entry.id   d4d03f80c9351f9cce9cad5c64551273
#
_cell.length_a   1.000
_cell.length_b   1.000
_cell.length_c   1.000
_cell.angle_alpha   90.00
_cell.angle_beta   90.00
_cell.angle_gamma   90.00
#
_symmetry.space_group_name_H-M   'P 1'
#
loop_
_entity.id
_entity.type
_entity.pdbx_description
1 polymer ?
#
loop_
_entity_poly.entity_id
_entity_poly.type
_entity_poly.pdbx_seq_one_letter_code
_entity_poly.pdbx_strand_id
1 'polypeptide(L)'
;MKLFLYIFLISFSFVSSQSKLKKDTNAIMKMCGCFDVTFNFSETINLNNRENYKPSEDYQTSPVYELAIPIKQDKNHISIQHILQVGDDNYRSIVKHWRQDWIYQNKNLYIYEKDNKWNYKNLNKTNYKGQWTQKVYQVDDSPRYEGSSSWVHVDGKSFWENTTPAPLPRREFSKRKDYNVLLRSNRHEITNYGWFHGQNNEKVDRINSIEEEVLAFEVGYNYYKRVANDKCKYAKEWWLENEKKWEIVRNIWAEIYSQNKNLSLKSEYNGKRLYEYLLFSNEYNDYSEIDKLISSFIIK
;
A
#
# COMPACT_ATOMS: atom_id res chain seq x y z
N MET A 1 -28.14 36.27 -24.16
CA MET A 1 -27.24 35.35 -24.85
C MET A 1 -25.98 34.95 -24.01
N LYS A 2 -25.38 35.84 -23.23
CA LYS A 2 -24.20 35.51 -22.40
C LYS A 2 -24.48 34.56 -21.21
N LEU A 3 -25.66 34.58 -20.61
CA LEU A 3 -26.00 33.73 -19.46
C LEU A 3 -26.16 32.24 -19.82
N PHE A 4 -26.67 31.93 -21.04
CA PHE A 4 -26.81 30.57 -21.54
C PHE A 4 -25.46 29.89 -21.80
N LEU A 5 -24.43 30.65 -22.18
CA LEU A 5 -23.08 30.13 -22.46
C LEU A 5 -22.40 29.66 -21.16
N TYR A 6 -22.59 30.38 -20.06
CA TYR A 6 -22.03 30.00 -18.76
C TYR A 6 -22.64 28.72 -18.18
N ILE A 7 -23.96 28.53 -18.35
CA ILE A 7 -24.64 27.30 -17.88
C ILE A 7 -24.16 26.08 -18.67
N PHE A 8 -23.90 26.22 -19.98
CA PHE A 8 -23.38 25.13 -20.81
C PHE A 8 -21.96 24.73 -20.47
N LEU A 9 -21.10 25.71 -20.16
CA LEU A 9 -19.70 25.45 -19.73
C LEU A 9 -19.65 24.75 -18.35
N ILE A 10 -20.51 25.10 -17.40
CA ILE A 10 -20.58 24.48 -16.09
C ILE A 10 -21.09 23.03 -16.21
N SER A 11 -22.11 22.77 -17.04
CA SER A 11 -22.61 21.40 -17.24
C SER A 11 -21.58 20.49 -17.89
N PHE A 12 -20.78 20.98 -18.83
CA PHE A 12 -19.73 20.19 -19.48
C PHE A 12 -18.61 19.80 -18.52
N SER A 13 -18.26 20.68 -17.59
CA SER A 13 -17.27 20.41 -16.56
C SER A 13 -17.73 19.32 -15.57
N PHE A 14 -18.99 19.28 -15.20
CA PHE A 14 -19.56 18.25 -14.33
C PHE A 14 -19.60 16.87 -15.00
N VAL A 15 -19.98 16.80 -16.26
CA VAL A 15 -20.04 15.56 -17.03
C VAL A 15 -18.63 14.98 -17.21
N SER A 16 -17.63 15.81 -17.49
CA SER A 16 -16.24 15.39 -17.62
C SER A 16 -15.68 14.83 -16.31
N SER A 17 -15.97 15.47 -15.19
CA SER A 17 -15.52 15.04 -13.86
C SER A 17 -16.15 13.70 -13.44
N GLN A 18 -17.44 13.49 -13.66
CA GLN A 18 -18.11 12.21 -13.39
C GLN A 18 -17.58 11.08 -14.28
N SER A 19 -17.29 11.37 -15.54
CA SER A 19 -16.67 10.41 -16.46
C SER A 19 -15.28 9.99 -15.98
N LYS A 20 -14.44 10.94 -15.51
CA LYS A 20 -13.12 10.65 -15.00
C LYS A 20 -13.16 9.79 -13.74
N LEU A 21 -13.97 10.16 -12.73
CA LEU A 21 -14.12 9.39 -11.50
C LEU A 21 -14.53 7.93 -11.78
N LYS A 22 -15.43 7.71 -12.73
CA LYS A 22 -15.83 6.36 -13.15
C LYS A 22 -14.67 5.59 -13.81
N LYS A 23 -13.85 6.24 -14.64
CA LYS A 23 -12.66 5.62 -15.25
C LYS A 23 -11.63 5.25 -14.16
N ASP A 24 -11.38 6.14 -13.21
CA ASP A 24 -10.48 5.92 -12.09
C ASP A 24 -10.94 4.71 -11.25
N THR A 25 -12.22 4.71 -10.84
CA THR A 25 -12.83 3.60 -10.08
C THR A 25 -12.71 2.26 -10.83
N ASN A 26 -12.99 2.25 -12.13
CA ASN A 26 -12.86 1.05 -12.95
C ASN A 26 -11.39 0.56 -13.03
N ALA A 27 -10.42 1.48 -13.11
CA ALA A 27 -9.01 1.12 -13.11
C ALA A 27 -8.60 0.48 -11.77
N ILE A 28 -9.00 1.06 -10.64
CA ILE A 28 -8.76 0.50 -9.30
C ILE A 28 -9.39 -0.89 -9.17
N MET A 29 -10.65 -1.04 -9.59
CA MET A 29 -11.35 -2.34 -9.51
C MET A 29 -10.74 -3.41 -10.41
N LYS A 30 -10.08 -3.05 -11.50
CA LYS A 30 -9.33 -4.00 -12.33
C LYS A 30 -8.11 -4.60 -11.61
N MET A 31 -7.66 -4.04 -10.51
CA MET A 31 -6.63 -4.64 -9.65
C MET A 31 -7.18 -5.71 -8.71
N CYS A 32 -8.50 -5.94 -8.68
CA CYS A 32 -9.13 -7.02 -7.90
C CYS A 32 -9.24 -8.29 -8.74
N GLY A 33 -9.13 -9.46 -8.09
CA GLY A 33 -9.28 -10.79 -8.68
C GLY A 33 -8.17 -11.75 -8.25
N CYS A 34 -8.05 -12.86 -8.95
CA CYS A 34 -6.98 -13.83 -8.77
C CYS A 34 -5.87 -13.59 -9.78
N PHE A 35 -4.63 -13.55 -9.30
CA PHE A 35 -3.46 -13.27 -10.13
C PHE A 35 -2.34 -14.28 -9.88
N ASP A 36 -1.63 -14.62 -10.93
CA ASP A 36 -0.29 -15.17 -10.89
C ASP A 36 0.69 -13.98 -10.80
N VAL A 37 1.52 -13.95 -9.76
CA VAL A 37 2.38 -12.79 -9.44
C VAL A 37 3.82 -13.21 -9.31
N THR A 38 4.70 -12.42 -9.91
CA THR A 38 6.16 -12.50 -9.70
C THR A 38 6.65 -11.16 -9.15
N PHE A 39 7.42 -11.22 -8.06
CA PHE A 39 8.03 -10.05 -7.45
C PHE A 39 9.51 -9.98 -7.83
N ASN A 40 9.93 -8.85 -8.41
CA ASN A 40 11.29 -8.64 -8.89
C ASN A 40 11.83 -7.30 -8.38
N PHE A 41 13.05 -7.32 -7.80
CA PHE A 41 13.74 -6.11 -7.34
C PHE A 41 15.25 -6.26 -7.59
N SER A 42 15.86 -5.18 -8.08
CA SER A 42 17.29 -5.10 -8.34
C SER A 42 17.83 -3.70 -8.06
N GLU A 43 18.99 -3.60 -7.42
CA GLU A 43 19.71 -2.34 -7.34
C GLU A 43 20.33 -2.01 -8.70
N THR A 44 20.08 -0.78 -9.20
CA THR A 44 20.53 -0.37 -10.54
C THR A 44 21.74 0.54 -10.49
N ILE A 45 21.81 1.41 -9.48
CA ILE A 45 22.90 2.38 -9.31
C ILE A 45 23.25 2.42 -7.84
N ASN A 46 24.54 2.27 -7.55
CA ASN A 46 25.11 2.52 -6.24
C ASN A 46 25.79 3.90 -6.29
N LEU A 47 25.33 4.83 -5.47
CA LEU A 47 25.89 6.19 -5.38
C LEU A 47 26.89 6.32 -4.23
N ASN A 48 27.02 5.28 -3.41
CA ASN A 48 27.71 5.39 -2.15
C ASN A 48 29.19 5.03 -2.24
N ASN A 49 30.05 5.97 -1.84
CA ASN A 49 31.49 5.77 -1.67
C ASN A 49 31.87 5.20 -0.29
N ARG A 50 30.90 4.73 0.53
CA ARG A 50 31.20 4.08 1.81
C ARG A 50 31.92 2.78 1.53
N GLU A 51 33.13 2.60 2.06
CA GLU A 51 34.01 1.44 1.84
C GLU A 51 33.33 0.09 2.11
N ASN A 52 32.32 0.06 2.97
CA ASN A 52 31.60 -1.14 3.38
C ASN A 52 30.19 -1.28 2.80
N TYR A 53 29.81 -0.46 1.83
CA TYR A 53 28.50 -0.63 1.19
C TYR A 53 28.45 -1.94 0.40
N LYS A 54 27.45 -2.75 0.68
CA LYS A 54 27.15 -3.98 -0.08
C LYS A 54 25.82 -3.84 -0.76
N PRO A 55 25.75 -3.88 -2.09
CA PRO A 55 24.49 -3.92 -2.82
C PRO A 55 23.61 -5.08 -2.35
N SER A 56 22.31 -4.88 -2.38
CA SER A 56 21.38 -6.00 -2.18
C SER A 56 21.46 -6.96 -3.35
N GLU A 57 21.37 -8.26 -3.07
CA GLU A 57 21.18 -9.26 -4.11
C GLU A 57 19.87 -9.05 -4.83
N ASP A 58 19.83 -9.40 -6.10
CA ASP A 58 18.61 -9.43 -6.89
C ASP A 58 17.58 -10.32 -6.20
N TYR A 59 16.37 -9.80 -6.09
CA TYR A 59 15.26 -10.52 -5.49
C TYR A 59 14.25 -10.87 -6.56
N GLN A 60 14.07 -12.17 -6.79
CA GLN A 60 13.05 -12.71 -7.67
C GLN A 60 12.33 -13.86 -6.97
N THR A 61 11.00 -13.79 -6.94
CA THR A 61 10.21 -14.93 -6.46
C THR A 61 9.82 -15.85 -7.60
N SER A 62 9.64 -17.14 -7.31
CA SER A 62 8.83 -18.00 -8.15
C SER A 62 7.41 -17.43 -8.26
N PRO A 63 6.68 -17.70 -9.34
CA PRO A 63 5.28 -17.32 -9.44
C PRO A 63 4.47 -17.82 -8.24
N VAL A 64 3.62 -16.95 -7.68
CA VAL A 64 2.71 -17.27 -6.59
C VAL A 64 1.31 -16.76 -6.92
N TYR A 65 0.28 -17.39 -6.39
CA TYR A 65 -1.08 -16.87 -6.56
C TYR A 65 -1.37 -15.81 -5.50
N GLU A 66 -1.95 -14.70 -5.93
CA GLU A 66 -2.41 -13.64 -5.05
C GLU A 66 -3.87 -13.30 -5.34
N LEU A 67 -4.70 -13.40 -4.31
CA LEU A 67 -6.08 -12.98 -4.35
C LEU A 67 -6.18 -11.53 -3.86
N ALA A 68 -6.69 -10.64 -4.69
CA ALA A 68 -7.00 -9.25 -4.34
C ALA A 68 -8.52 -9.09 -4.19
N ILE A 69 -9.01 -8.93 -2.96
CA ILE A 69 -10.43 -8.89 -2.62
C ILE A 69 -10.84 -7.44 -2.33
N PRO A 70 -11.88 -6.89 -3.00
CA PRO A 70 -12.47 -5.62 -2.60
C PRO A 70 -13.27 -5.85 -1.30
N ILE A 71 -12.77 -5.31 -0.18
CA ILE A 71 -13.42 -5.41 1.14
C ILE A 71 -14.27 -4.21 1.49
N LYS A 72 -14.12 -3.12 0.73
CA LYS A 72 -14.95 -1.93 0.76
C LYS A 72 -15.01 -1.31 -0.64
N GLN A 73 -16.20 -0.88 -1.06
CA GLN A 73 -16.38 -0.21 -2.33
C GLN A 73 -17.49 0.85 -2.21
N ASP A 74 -17.08 2.07 -1.92
CA ASP A 74 -17.92 3.25 -1.92
C ASP A 74 -17.54 4.19 -3.07
N LYS A 75 -18.33 5.21 -3.33
CA LYS A 75 -18.05 6.21 -4.38
C LYS A 75 -16.66 6.85 -4.28
N ASN A 76 -16.18 7.06 -3.05
CA ASN A 76 -14.95 7.79 -2.77
C ASN A 76 -13.92 6.95 -1.99
N HIS A 77 -14.21 5.67 -1.71
CA HIS A 77 -13.31 4.81 -0.94
C HIS A 77 -13.42 3.36 -1.41
N ILE A 78 -12.31 2.81 -1.86
CA ILE A 78 -12.16 1.41 -2.25
C ILE A 78 -11.00 0.82 -1.43
N SER A 79 -11.27 -0.27 -0.70
CA SER A 79 -10.25 -1.01 0.03
C SER A 79 -10.05 -2.38 -0.58
N ILE A 80 -8.81 -2.76 -0.84
CA ILE A 80 -8.44 -4.04 -1.45
C ILE A 80 -7.49 -4.78 -0.50
N GLN A 81 -7.91 -5.96 -0.05
CA GLN A 81 -7.06 -6.88 0.71
C GLN A 81 -6.37 -7.85 -0.23
N HIS A 82 -5.07 -8.00 -0.07
CA HIS A 82 -4.25 -8.94 -0.80
C HIS A 82 -3.92 -10.15 0.07
N ILE A 83 -4.04 -11.36 -0.48
CA ILE A 83 -3.78 -12.63 0.21
C ILE A 83 -2.95 -13.51 -0.71
N LEU A 84 -1.75 -13.87 -0.26
CA LEU A 84 -0.86 -14.77 -0.98
C LEU A 84 -1.20 -16.23 -0.68
N GLN A 85 -1.19 -17.03 -1.72
CA GLN A 85 -1.23 -18.48 -1.66
C GLN A 85 0.11 -18.98 -2.20
N VAL A 86 0.97 -19.45 -1.30
CA VAL A 86 2.34 -19.89 -1.59
C VAL A 86 2.43 -21.40 -1.48
N GLY A 87 3.24 -22.02 -2.34
CA GLY A 87 3.43 -23.47 -2.36
C GLY A 87 2.55 -24.18 -3.38
N ASP A 88 2.55 -25.50 -3.31
CA ASP A 88 1.86 -26.42 -4.23
C ASP A 88 0.80 -27.28 -3.49
N ASP A 89 0.35 -28.36 -4.13
CA ASP A 89 -0.66 -29.23 -3.55
C ASP A 89 -0.14 -30.05 -2.34
N ASN A 90 1.17 -30.24 -2.20
CA ASN A 90 1.79 -30.97 -1.10
C ASN A 90 2.07 -30.07 0.11
N TYR A 91 2.42 -28.83 -0.14
CA TYR A 91 2.69 -27.85 0.91
C TYR A 91 2.14 -26.48 0.48
N ARG A 92 1.16 -26.01 1.22
CA ARG A 92 0.53 -24.72 0.96
C ARG A 92 0.50 -23.85 2.19
N SER A 93 0.88 -22.59 2.04
CA SER A 93 0.79 -21.56 3.06
C SER A 93 -0.06 -20.40 2.55
N ILE A 94 -0.97 -19.92 3.38
CA ILE A 94 -1.75 -18.72 3.10
C ILE A 94 -1.21 -17.59 3.96
N VAL A 95 -0.90 -16.47 3.32
CA VAL A 95 -0.35 -15.30 3.98
C VAL A 95 -1.25 -14.10 3.73
N LYS A 96 -1.85 -13.53 4.81
CA LYS A 96 -2.43 -12.20 4.69
C LYS A 96 -1.30 -11.26 4.31
N HIS A 97 -1.37 -10.73 3.11
CA HIS A 97 -0.34 -9.86 2.58
C HIS A 97 -0.66 -8.39 2.93
N TRP A 98 -0.43 -7.48 2.04
CA TRP A 98 -0.69 -6.07 2.24
C TRP A 98 -2.17 -5.72 1.98
N ARG A 99 -2.59 -4.56 2.48
CA ARG A 99 -3.88 -3.96 2.13
C ARG A 99 -3.62 -2.59 1.51
N GLN A 100 -4.46 -2.19 0.56
CA GLN A 100 -4.45 -0.85 -0.02
C GLN A 100 -5.85 -0.23 0.03
N ASP A 101 -5.90 1.00 0.50
CA ASP A 101 -7.09 1.82 0.46
C ASP A 101 -6.89 2.94 -0.56
N TRP A 102 -7.86 3.10 -1.43
CA TRP A 102 -7.94 4.17 -2.41
C TRP A 102 -9.02 5.16 -1.98
N ILE A 103 -8.62 6.41 -1.64
CA ILE A 103 -9.54 7.42 -1.12
C ILE A 103 -9.51 8.64 -2.04
N TYR A 104 -10.66 8.95 -2.62
CA TYR A 104 -10.80 10.10 -3.51
C TYR A 104 -10.84 11.41 -2.73
N GLN A 105 -10.04 12.38 -3.15
CA GLN A 105 -9.93 13.72 -2.52
C GLN A 105 -9.65 13.65 -1.00
N ASN A 106 -8.74 12.77 -0.60
CA ASN A 106 -8.31 12.64 0.78
C ASN A 106 -7.44 13.83 1.20
N LYS A 107 -7.83 14.53 2.26
CA LYS A 107 -7.07 15.66 2.82
C LYS A 107 -6.09 15.27 3.92
N ASN A 108 -6.19 14.05 4.46
CA ASN A 108 -5.44 13.61 5.63
C ASN A 108 -4.42 12.55 5.22
N LEU A 109 -3.13 12.85 5.40
CA LEU A 109 -2.04 11.93 5.12
C LEU A 109 -1.22 11.64 6.38
N TYR A 110 -0.67 10.42 6.44
CA TYR A 110 0.35 9.99 7.39
C TYR A 110 1.64 9.72 6.62
N ILE A 111 2.54 10.68 6.61
CA ILE A 111 3.80 10.62 5.88
C ILE A 111 4.85 9.97 6.75
N TYR A 112 5.43 8.88 6.26
CA TYR A 112 6.50 8.18 6.97
C TYR A 112 7.71 9.10 7.15
N GLU A 113 8.24 9.17 8.36
CA GLU A 113 9.46 9.90 8.66
C GLU A 113 10.67 8.96 8.65
N LYS A 114 10.83 8.18 9.69
CA LYS A 114 11.78 7.09 9.91
C LYS A 114 11.40 6.37 11.22
N ASP A 115 12.07 5.28 11.55
CA ASP A 115 11.99 4.60 12.87
C ASP A 115 10.54 4.35 13.34
N ASN A 116 9.68 3.87 12.43
CA ASN A 116 8.26 3.61 12.69
C ASN A 116 7.47 4.85 13.16
N LYS A 117 7.82 6.02 12.62
CA LYS A 117 7.12 7.29 12.87
C LYS A 117 6.46 7.81 11.61
N TRP A 118 5.24 8.32 11.75
CA TRP A 118 4.46 8.95 10.70
C TRP A 118 3.97 10.32 11.17
N ASN A 119 4.22 11.33 10.35
CA ASN A 119 3.74 12.68 10.59
C ASN A 119 2.37 12.87 9.96
N TYR A 120 1.40 13.26 10.75
CA TYR A 120 0.09 13.65 10.25
C TYR A 120 0.18 14.97 9.48
N LYS A 121 -0.41 14.98 8.28
CA LYS A 121 -0.47 16.15 7.41
C LYS A 121 -1.88 16.39 6.91
N ASN A 122 -2.41 17.58 7.17
CA ASN A 122 -3.67 18.04 6.60
C ASN A 122 -3.36 18.85 5.34
N LEU A 123 -3.89 18.42 4.20
CA LEU A 123 -3.62 19.03 2.89
C LEU A 123 -4.58 20.16 2.58
N ASN A 124 -4.10 21.19 1.92
CA ASN A 124 -4.93 22.23 1.30
C ASN A 124 -5.69 21.64 0.10
N LYS A 125 -6.88 22.19 -0.19
CA LYS A 125 -7.77 21.70 -1.25
C LYS A 125 -7.10 21.59 -2.63
N THR A 126 -6.19 22.49 -2.96
CA THR A 126 -5.41 22.47 -4.19
C THR A 126 -4.54 21.22 -4.35
N ASN A 127 -4.11 20.62 -3.23
CA ASN A 127 -3.17 19.51 -3.20
C ASN A 127 -3.86 18.13 -3.20
N TYR A 128 -5.18 18.05 -3.07
CA TYR A 128 -5.91 16.78 -3.11
C TYR A 128 -7.10 16.76 -4.08
N LYS A 129 -7.54 17.92 -4.59
CA LYS A 129 -8.69 18.00 -5.48
C LYS A 129 -8.47 17.16 -6.75
N GLY A 130 -9.41 16.25 -7.04
CA GLY A 130 -9.35 15.37 -8.21
C GLY A 130 -8.32 14.25 -8.14
N GLN A 131 -7.70 14.03 -6.97
CA GLN A 131 -6.70 12.99 -6.77
C GLN A 131 -7.24 11.82 -5.96
N TRP A 132 -6.62 10.67 -6.16
CA TRP A 132 -6.77 9.49 -5.33
C TRP A 132 -5.53 9.32 -4.44
N THR A 133 -5.75 9.14 -3.15
CA THR A 133 -4.71 8.72 -2.21
C THR A 133 -4.68 7.21 -2.16
N GLN A 134 -3.54 6.61 -2.40
CA GLN A 134 -3.27 5.23 -2.01
C GLN A 134 -2.71 5.23 -0.59
N LYS A 135 -3.36 4.52 0.33
CA LYS A 135 -2.84 4.19 1.65
C LYS A 135 -2.47 2.72 1.65
N VAL A 136 -1.23 2.41 1.96
CA VAL A 136 -0.73 1.03 2.02
C VAL A 136 -0.48 0.66 3.46
N TYR A 137 -0.92 -0.54 3.83
CA TYR A 137 -0.82 -1.08 5.16
C TYR A 137 0.03 -2.35 5.19
N GLN A 138 0.65 -2.61 6.32
CA GLN A 138 1.41 -3.83 6.59
C GLN A 138 0.47 -5.05 6.66
N VAL A 139 1.04 -6.23 6.87
CA VAL A 139 0.28 -7.48 7.05
C VAL A 139 -0.60 -7.49 8.30
N ASP A 140 -0.32 -6.63 9.27
CA ASP A 140 -1.07 -6.42 10.52
C ASP A 140 -1.95 -5.17 10.49
N ASP A 141 -2.19 -4.62 9.29
CA ASP A 141 -2.92 -3.39 9.03
C ASP A 141 -2.35 -2.12 9.69
N SER A 142 -1.15 -2.17 10.30
CA SER A 142 -0.43 -0.97 10.69
C SER A 142 -0.04 -0.14 9.47
N PRO A 143 0.21 1.19 9.62
CA PRO A 143 0.54 2.06 8.49
C PRO A 143 1.86 1.64 7.85
N ARG A 144 1.94 1.81 6.53
CA ARG A 144 3.18 1.67 5.81
C ARG A 144 3.57 2.95 5.11
N TYR A 145 2.86 3.35 4.08
CA TYR A 145 3.05 4.61 3.37
C TYR A 145 1.77 5.07 2.70
N GLU A 146 1.70 6.35 2.40
CA GLU A 146 0.56 6.97 1.72
C GLU A 146 1.06 7.99 0.69
N GLY A 147 0.33 8.09 -0.41
CA GLY A 147 0.61 9.09 -1.42
C GLY A 147 -0.61 9.43 -2.26
N SER A 148 -0.65 10.65 -2.78
CA SER A 148 -1.77 11.17 -3.56
C SER A 148 -1.33 11.56 -4.96
N SER A 149 -2.14 11.18 -5.95
CA SER A 149 -1.97 11.56 -7.35
C SER A 149 -3.27 11.39 -8.13
N SER A 150 -3.28 11.81 -9.37
CA SER A 150 -4.39 11.59 -10.30
C SER A 150 -4.16 10.34 -11.14
N TRP A 151 -5.21 9.54 -11.34
CA TRP A 151 -5.20 8.56 -12.42
C TRP A 151 -5.11 9.25 -13.77
N VAL A 152 -4.32 8.69 -14.65
CA VAL A 152 -4.14 9.15 -16.04
C VAL A 152 -4.72 8.12 -16.98
N HIS A 153 -5.51 8.58 -17.96
CA HIS A 153 -6.12 7.74 -18.99
C HIS A 153 -5.79 8.35 -20.35
N VAL A 154 -4.77 7.83 -21.01
CA VAL A 154 -4.24 8.33 -22.29
C VAL A 154 -3.79 7.16 -23.16
N ASP A 155 -4.02 7.22 -24.45
CA ASP A 155 -3.59 6.24 -25.46
C ASP A 155 -3.89 4.78 -25.07
N GLY A 156 -5.10 4.53 -24.55
CA GLY A 156 -5.54 3.21 -24.11
C GLY A 156 -4.93 2.72 -22.80
N LYS A 157 -4.04 3.48 -22.17
CA LYS A 157 -3.43 3.20 -20.87
C LYS A 157 -4.20 3.83 -19.73
N SER A 158 -4.18 3.17 -18.58
CA SER A 158 -4.69 3.70 -17.32
C SER A 158 -3.63 3.45 -16.24
N PHE A 159 -3.08 4.52 -15.68
CA PHE A 159 -2.06 4.40 -14.64
C PHE A 159 -2.16 5.50 -13.59
N TRP A 160 -1.57 5.21 -12.43
CA TRP A 160 -1.40 6.13 -11.31
C TRP A 160 0.03 6.04 -10.81
N GLU A 161 0.64 7.18 -10.51
CA GLU A 161 2.01 7.27 -10.02
C GLU A 161 2.11 8.22 -8.84
N ASN A 162 2.95 7.85 -7.86
CA ASN A 162 3.28 8.72 -6.72
C ASN A 162 4.63 8.34 -6.13
N THR A 163 5.37 9.34 -5.65
CA THR A 163 6.60 9.15 -4.87
C THR A 163 6.34 9.54 -3.42
N THR A 164 6.70 8.65 -2.48
CA THR A 164 6.46 8.85 -1.05
C THR A 164 7.47 8.08 -0.20
N PRO A 165 7.90 8.60 0.97
CA PRO A 165 8.75 7.85 1.88
C PRO A 165 8.01 6.67 2.51
N ALA A 166 8.72 5.57 2.69
CA ALA A 166 8.22 4.33 3.24
C ALA A 166 9.26 3.67 4.16
N PRO A 167 8.84 2.83 5.12
CA PRO A 167 9.77 1.96 5.84
C PRO A 167 10.41 0.93 4.90
N LEU A 168 11.53 0.37 5.34
CA LEU A 168 12.24 -0.67 4.60
C LEU A 168 11.32 -1.84 4.23
N PRO A 169 11.51 -2.44 3.06
CA PRO A 169 10.78 -3.64 2.69
C PRO A 169 11.15 -4.82 3.60
N ARG A 170 10.21 -5.75 3.80
CA ARG A 170 10.43 -6.91 4.69
C ARG A 170 11.65 -7.75 4.31
N ARG A 171 11.99 -7.84 3.03
CA ARG A 171 13.17 -8.56 2.54
C ARG A 171 14.51 -7.96 3.04
N GLU A 172 14.53 -6.67 3.43
CA GLU A 172 15.74 -5.96 3.86
C GLU A 172 15.70 -5.49 5.32
N PHE A 173 14.54 -5.26 5.85
CA PHE A 173 14.32 -4.70 7.18
C PHE A 173 15.11 -5.42 8.32
N SER A 174 15.28 -6.75 8.26
CA SER A 174 16.07 -7.50 9.24
C SER A 174 17.56 -7.61 8.87
N LYS A 175 17.93 -7.31 7.62
CA LYS A 175 19.28 -7.51 7.08
C LYS A 175 20.08 -6.21 6.96
N ARG A 176 19.39 -5.08 6.70
CA ARG A 176 20.01 -3.77 6.44
C ARG A 176 19.85 -2.84 7.63
N LYS A 177 20.91 -2.08 7.95
CA LYS A 177 20.92 -1.04 8.97
C LYS A 177 21.58 0.25 8.48
N ASP A 178 21.99 0.27 7.24
CA ASP A 178 22.73 1.36 6.60
C ASP A 178 21.82 2.41 5.98
N TYR A 179 20.51 2.11 5.86
CA TYR A 179 19.47 3.06 5.46
C TYR A 179 18.18 2.83 6.26
N ASN A 180 17.32 3.84 6.33
CA ASN A 180 16.13 3.81 7.17
C ASN A 180 14.84 4.28 6.47
N VAL A 181 14.96 4.82 5.25
CA VAL A 181 13.83 5.24 4.42
C VAL A 181 13.99 4.70 3.01
N LEU A 182 12.93 4.13 2.48
CA LEU A 182 12.80 3.85 1.05
C LEU A 182 11.91 4.94 0.44
N LEU A 183 12.49 5.86 -0.33
CA LEU A 183 11.69 6.80 -1.10
C LEU A 183 11.13 6.05 -2.31
N ARG A 184 9.84 5.73 -2.25
CA ARG A 184 9.19 4.85 -3.21
C ARG A 184 8.46 5.63 -4.28
N SER A 185 8.87 5.45 -5.53
CA SER A 185 8.08 5.85 -6.69
C SER A 185 7.26 4.64 -7.15
N ASN A 186 5.97 4.66 -6.88
CA ASN A 186 5.05 3.59 -7.23
C ASN A 186 4.30 3.95 -8.50
N ARG A 187 4.23 3.02 -9.45
CA ARG A 187 3.38 3.08 -10.64
C ARG A 187 2.44 1.87 -10.67
N HIS A 188 1.14 2.12 -10.66
CA HIS A 188 0.12 1.12 -10.90
C HIS A 188 -0.42 1.33 -12.31
N GLU A 189 -0.24 0.37 -13.20
CA GLU A 189 -0.71 0.44 -14.58
C GLU A 189 -1.60 -0.76 -14.91
N ILE A 190 -2.77 -0.48 -15.46
CA ILE A 190 -3.71 -1.51 -15.90
C ILE A 190 -3.30 -2.00 -17.28
N THR A 191 -3.17 -3.31 -17.43
CA THR A 191 -2.78 -3.99 -18.68
C THR A 191 -3.91 -4.87 -19.21
N ASN A 192 -3.75 -5.40 -20.42
CA ASN A 192 -4.74 -6.29 -21.03
C ASN A 192 -4.83 -7.65 -20.33
N TYR A 193 -3.80 -8.05 -19.59
CA TYR A 193 -3.73 -9.33 -18.88
C TYR A 193 -3.83 -9.22 -17.37
N GLY A 194 -3.98 -8.01 -16.83
CA GLY A 194 -4.08 -7.75 -15.39
C GLY A 194 -3.58 -6.37 -15.03
N TRP A 195 -2.53 -6.27 -14.21
CA TRP A 195 -1.93 -4.99 -13.85
C TRP A 195 -0.45 -5.13 -13.50
N PHE A 196 0.23 -4.00 -13.53
CA PHE A 196 1.66 -3.90 -13.27
C PHE A 196 1.90 -2.94 -12.10
N HIS A 197 2.76 -3.34 -11.17
CA HIS A 197 3.25 -2.47 -10.11
C HIS A 197 4.75 -2.24 -10.33
N GLY A 198 5.07 -1.13 -10.98
CA GLY A 198 6.42 -0.64 -11.16
C GLY A 198 6.88 0.20 -9.97
N GLN A 199 8.16 0.13 -9.67
CA GLN A 199 8.79 0.90 -8.61
C GLN A 199 10.16 1.38 -9.05
N ASN A 200 10.42 2.67 -8.84
CA ASN A 200 11.75 3.27 -8.92
C ASN A 200 12.04 3.86 -7.55
N ASN A 201 12.85 3.17 -6.77
CA ASN A 201 13.05 3.48 -5.36
C ASN A 201 14.45 4.08 -5.14
N GLU A 202 14.55 4.94 -4.13
CA GLU A 202 15.82 5.40 -3.59
C GLU A 202 15.98 4.86 -2.17
N LYS A 203 17.13 4.24 -1.88
CA LYS A 203 17.51 3.81 -0.53
C LYS A 203 18.18 4.99 0.15
N VAL A 204 17.55 5.50 1.20
CA VAL A 204 17.90 6.77 1.83
C VAL A 204 18.28 6.54 3.29
N ASP A 205 19.47 6.99 3.68
CA ASP A 205 19.84 7.19 5.07
C ASP A 205 19.42 8.61 5.50
N ARG A 206 18.31 8.70 6.23
CA ARG A 206 17.75 9.96 6.73
C ARG A 206 18.24 10.20 8.14
N ILE A 207 19.22 11.10 8.29
CA ILE A 207 19.79 11.50 9.59
C ILE A 207 18.77 12.30 10.38
N ASN A 208 18.15 13.30 9.76
CA ASN A 208 17.08 14.13 10.33
C ASN A 208 16.12 14.63 9.24
N SER A 209 15.22 15.55 9.54
CA SER A 209 14.22 16.07 8.58
C SER A 209 14.80 16.89 7.43
N ILE A 210 16.06 17.30 7.51
CA ILE A 210 16.72 18.19 6.53
C ILE A 210 17.87 17.46 5.82
N GLU A 211 18.54 16.55 6.53
CA GLU A 211 19.76 15.90 6.08
C GLU A 211 19.49 14.43 5.78
N GLU A 212 19.66 14.05 4.53
CA GLU A 212 19.52 12.68 4.06
C GLU A 212 20.51 12.38 2.94
N GLU A 213 20.96 11.14 2.85
CA GLU A 213 21.89 10.64 1.84
C GLU A 213 21.24 9.52 1.04
N VAL A 214 21.26 9.63 -0.28
CA VAL A 214 20.83 8.53 -1.17
C VAL A 214 22.01 7.57 -1.35
N LEU A 215 21.81 6.32 -0.95
CA LEU A 215 22.83 5.28 -1.04
C LEU A 215 22.78 4.55 -2.37
N ALA A 216 21.60 4.21 -2.85
CA ALA A 216 21.40 3.43 -4.06
C ALA A 216 20.01 3.66 -4.66
N PHE A 217 19.90 3.35 -5.95
CA PHE A 217 18.62 3.23 -6.64
C PHE A 217 18.23 1.75 -6.79
N GLU A 218 16.95 1.46 -6.70
CA GLU A 218 16.39 0.13 -6.85
C GLU A 218 15.20 0.17 -7.80
N VAL A 219 15.16 -0.72 -8.76
CA VAL A 219 14.00 -0.94 -9.62
C VAL A 219 13.27 -2.19 -9.18
N GLY A 220 11.94 -2.08 -9.06
CA GLY A 220 11.07 -3.20 -8.79
C GLY A 220 9.95 -3.28 -9.83
N TYR A 221 9.60 -4.48 -10.25
CA TYR A 221 8.41 -4.69 -11.06
C TYR A 221 7.73 -5.99 -10.70
N ASN A 222 6.44 -5.85 -10.39
CA ASN A 222 5.60 -6.96 -10.03
C ASN A 222 4.50 -7.04 -11.08
N TYR A 223 4.48 -8.16 -11.80
CA TYR A 223 3.44 -8.43 -12.79
C TYR A 223 2.33 -9.25 -12.15
N TYR A 224 1.12 -8.73 -12.21
CA TYR A 224 -0.10 -9.38 -11.77
C TYR A 224 -0.86 -9.88 -12.99
N LYS A 225 -0.59 -11.11 -13.40
CA LYS A 225 -1.26 -11.76 -14.52
C LYS A 225 -2.55 -12.40 -14.03
N ARG A 226 -3.68 -11.93 -14.54
CA ARG A 226 -5.00 -12.48 -14.17
C ARG A 226 -5.13 -13.94 -14.56
N VAL A 227 -5.60 -14.75 -13.63
CA VAL A 227 -5.89 -16.16 -13.82
C VAL A 227 -7.33 -16.49 -13.40
N ALA A 228 -7.77 -17.72 -13.65
CA ALA A 228 -9.08 -18.18 -13.22
C ALA A 228 -9.20 -18.16 -11.67
N ASN A 229 -10.40 -17.83 -11.18
CA ASN A 229 -10.62 -17.61 -9.75
C ASN A 229 -10.43 -18.86 -8.88
N ASP A 230 -10.56 -20.05 -9.42
CA ASP A 230 -10.30 -21.34 -8.75
C ASP A 230 -8.84 -21.49 -8.31
N LYS A 231 -7.89 -20.83 -9.01
CA LYS A 231 -6.48 -20.83 -8.63
C LYS A 231 -6.23 -20.19 -7.24
N CYS A 232 -7.09 -19.28 -6.82
CA CYS A 232 -7.02 -18.62 -5.51
C CYS A 232 -8.05 -19.20 -4.50
N LYS A 233 -8.54 -20.41 -4.70
CA LYS A 233 -9.59 -21.02 -3.88
C LYS A 233 -9.22 -21.00 -2.38
N TYR A 234 -8.03 -21.43 -2.03
CA TYR A 234 -7.61 -21.54 -0.64
C TYR A 234 -7.37 -20.17 0.04
N ALA A 235 -6.88 -19.19 -0.71
CA ALA A 235 -6.79 -17.82 -0.24
C ALA A 235 -8.18 -17.25 0.06
N LYS A 236 -9.18 -17.58 -0.77
CA LYS A 236 -10.56 -17.17 -0.55
C LYS A 236 -11.19 -17.84 0.66
N GLU A 237 -11.01 -19.14 0.83
CA GLU A 237 -11.50 -19.91 1.98
C GLU A 237 -10.91 -19.33 3.28
N TRP A 238 -9.59 -19.16 3.33
CA TRP A 238 -8.92 -18.56 4.47
C TRP A 238 -9.45 -17.16 4.80
N TRP A 239 -9.72 -16.33 3.79
CA TRP A 239 -10.28 -15.00 4.03
C TRP A 239 -11.66 -15.06 4.66
N LEU A 240 -12.55 -15.91 4.18
CA LEU A 240 -13.91 -16.05 4.72
C LEU A 240 -13.89 -16.48 6.21
N GLU A 241 -12.92 -17.27 6.62
CA GLU A 241 -12.74 -17.68 8.02
C GLU A 241 -12.20 -16.55 8.91
N ASN A 242 -11.41 -15.62 8.34
CA ASN A 242 -10.65 -14.63 9.09
C ASN A 242 -11.17 -13.19 8.93
N GLU A 243 -12.07 -12.91 8.00
CA GLU A 243 -12.48 -11.54 7.64
C GLU A 243 -13.02 -10.72 8.82
N LYS A 244 -13.75 -11.35 9.74
CA LYS A 244 -14.32 -10.69 10.93
C LYS A 244 -13.26 -10.21 11.89
N LYS A 245 -12.24 -11.03 12.17
CA LYS A 245 -11.09 -10.62 12.99
C LYS A 245 -10.38 -9.42 12.35
N TRP A 246 -10.13 -9.49 11.05
CA TRP A 246 -9.45 -8.41 10.34
C TRP A 246 -10.31 -7.15 10.18
N GLU A 247 -11.63 -7.25 10.21
CA GLU A 247 -12.52 -6.10 10.32
C GLU A 247 -12.34 -5.37 11.64
N ILE A 248 -12.25 -6.11 12.76
CA ILE A 248 -11.96 -5.52 14.08
C ILE A 248 -10.62 -4.79 14.06
N VAL A 249 -9.55 -5.43 13.58
CA VAL A 249 -8.21 -4.82 13.47
C VAL A 249 -8.26 -3.52 12.66
N ARG A 250 -8.95 -3.52 11.50
CA ARG A 250 -9.11 -2.31 10.66
C ARG A 250 -9.88 -1.19 11.36
N ASN A 251 -10.92 -1.52 12.11
CA ASN A 251 -11.73 -0.54 12.82
C ASN A 251 -10.92 0.14 13.92
N ILE A 252 -10.13 -0.61 14.70
CA ILE A 252 -9.22 -0.04 15.71
C ILE A 252 -8.19 0.89 15.07
N TRP A 253 -7.56 0.48 13.98
CA TRP A 253 -6.64 1.37 13.24
C TRP A 253 -7.35 2.62 12.70
N ALA A 254 -8.59 2.50 12.22
CA ALA A 254 -9.37 3.64 11.74
C ALA A 254 -9.66 4.65 12.87
N GLU A 255 -9.94 4.18 14.08
CA GLU A 255 -10.10 5.03 15.27
C GLU A 255 -8.81 5.77 15.63
N ILE A 256 -7.65 5.08 15.57
CA ILE A 256 -6.34 5.70 15.78
C ILE A 256 -6.07 6.79 14.75
N TYR A 257 -6.30 6.52 13.47
CA TYR A 257 -6.11 7.51 12.40
C TYR A 257 -7.07 8.69 12.50
N SER A 258 -8.28 8.48 13.01
CA SER A 258 -9.29 9.55 13.17
C SER A 258 -8.86 10.64 14.16
N GLN A 259 -7.89 10.35 15.03
CA GLN A 259 -7.34 11.32 15.97
C GLN A 259 -6.52 12.43 15.30
N ASN A 260 -6.09 12.22 14.04
CA ASN A 260 -5.33 13.21 13.27
C ASN A 260 -4.07 13.72 13.98
N LYS A 261 -3.34 12.83 14.63
CA LYS A 261 -2.09 13.09 15.36
C LYS A 261 -0.94 12.32 14.74
N ASN A 262 0.28 12.79 14.93
CA ASN A 262 1.47 12.02 14.60
C ASN A 262 1.40 10.64 15.25
N LEU A 263 1.89 9.63 14.57
CA LEU A 263 1.88 8.25 15.03
C LEU A 263 3.32 7.74 15.17
N SER A 264 3.59 7.10 16.29
CA SER A 264 4.88 6.43 16.55
C SER A 264 4.62 5.04 17.11
N LEU A 265 5.27 4.04 16.54
CA LEU A 265 5.06 2.64 16.91
C LEU A 265 6.34 1.99 17.40
N LYS A 266 6.23 1.16 18.42
CA LYS A 266 7.29 0.23 18.82
C LYS A 266 7.47 -0.79 17.71
N SER A 267 8.72 -1.19 17.46
CA SER A 267 9.03 -2.29 16.55
C SER A 267 8.59 -3.64 17.10
N GLU A 268 8.66 -3.78 18.45
CA GLU A 268 8.34 -5.01 19.18
C GLU A 268 7.71 -4.67 20.54
N TYR A 269 6.89 -5.59 21.03
CA TYR A 269 6.35 -5.59 22.37
C TYR A 269 6.52 -7.00 22.95
N ASN A 270 7.17 -7.14 24.14
CA ASN A 270 7.52 -8.43 24.73
C ASN A 270 8.27 -9.37 23.77
N GLY A 271 9.20 -8.83 22.98
CA GLY A 271 10.04 -9.59 22.05
C GLY A 271 9.33 -10.10 20.79
N LYS A 272 8.10 -9.68 20.53
CA LYS A 272 7.33 -10.03 19.33
C LYS A 272 6.83 -8.80 18.61
N ARG A 273 6.69 -8.89 17.30
CA ARG A 273 6.08 -7.87 16.44
C ARG A 273 4.57 -8.01 16.41
N LEU A 274 3.85 -6.95 16.08
CA LEU A 274 2.39 -6.94 16.08
C LEU A 274 1.80 -8.04 15.19
N TYR A 275 2.35 -8.26 14.00
CA TYR A 275 1.86 -9.31 13.11
C TYR A 275 2.00 -10.73 13.68
N GLU A 276 2.99 -10.99 14.55
CA GLU A 276 3.19 -12.30 15.16
C GLU A 276 2.05 -12.64 16.13
N TYR A 277 1.57 -11.65 16.86
CA TYR A 277 0.37 -11.79 17.71
C TYR A 277 -0.90 -11.98 16.88
N LEU A 278 -1.09 -11.15 15.85
CA LEU A 278 -2.34 -11.16 15.09
C LEU A 278 -2.49 -12.35 14.13
N LEU A 279 -1.38 -12.83 13.55
CA LEU A 279 -1.40 -13.91 12.55
C LEU A 279 -1.19 -15.31 13.15
N PHE A 280 -0.42 -15.43 14.25
CA PHE A 280 0.02 -16.73 14.75
C PHE A 280 -0.48 -17.07 16.16
N SER A 281 -1.25 -16.17 16.79
CA SER A 281 -1.90 -16.45 18.08
C SER A 281 -3.41 -16.48 17.93
N ASN A 282 -4.04 -17.43 18.63
CA ASN A 282 -5.49 -17.54 18.73
C ASN A 282 -6.07 -16.76 19.92
N GLU A 283 -5.23 -16.02 20.67
CA GLU A 283 -5.65 -15.28 21.85
C GLU A 283 -6.35 -13.95 21.52
N TYR A 284 -6.10 -13.39 20.34
CA TYR A 284 -6.58 -12.05 19.96
C TYR A 284 -7.71 -12.16 18.93
N ASN A 285 -8.94 -12.28 19.41
CA ASN A 285 -10.11 -12.49 18.54
C ASN A 285 -11.25 -11.48 18.78
N ASP A 286 -11.29 -10.83 19.94
CA ASP A 286 -12.29 -9.81 20.24
C ASP A 286 -11.70 -8.38 20.21
N TYR A 287 -12.59 -7.38 20.16
CA TYR A 287 -12.21 -5.98 20.08
C TYR A 287 -11.32 -5.54 21.26
N SER A 288 -11.65 -5.92 22.49
CA SER A 288 -10.94 -5.46 23.69
C SER A 288 -9.51 -6.00 23.75
N GLU A 289 -9.30 -7.25 23.38
CA GLU A 289 -7.99 -7.88 23.35
C GLU A 289 -7.11 -7.27 22.25
N ILE A 290 -7.67 -7.11 21.05
CA ILE A 290 -6.98 -6.52 19.91
C ILE A 290 -6.65 -5.04 20.15
N ASP A 291 -7.57 -4.28 20.72
CA ASP A 291 -7.34 -2.86 21.06
C ASP A 291 -6.22 -2.69 22.08
N LYS A 292 -6.22 -3.46 23.17
CA LYS A 292 -5.13 -3.48 24.15
C LYS A 292 -3.79 -3.82 23.52
N LEU A 293 -3.79 -4.84 22.65
CA LEU A 293 -2.58 -5.26 21.93
C LEU A 293 -2.06 -4.12 21.05
N ILE A 294 -2.87 -3.57 20.15
CA ILE A 294 -2.45 -2.49 19.25
C ILE A 294 -2.02 -1.26 20.06
N SER A 295 -2.76 -0.90 21.10
CA SER A 295 -2.42 0.21 21.99
C SER A 295 -1.07 0.04 22.68
N SER A 296 -0.64 -1.20 22.98
CA SER A 296 0.67 -1.48 23.58
C SER A 296 1.85 -1.19 22.65
N PHE A 297 1.61 -1.15 21.34
CA PHE A 297 2.61 -0.76 20.33
C PHE A 297 2.68 0.75 20.09
N ILE A 298 1.66 1.53 20.48
CA ILE A 298 1.66 2.98 20.28
C ILE A 298 2.56 3.63 21.33
N ILE A 299 3.49 4.47 20.85
CA ILE A 299 4.32 5.33 21.70
C ILE A 299 3.55 6.65 21.90
N LYS A 300 3.24 6.98 23.15
CA LYS A 300 2.52 8.21 23.54
C LYS A 300 3.44 9.40 23.60
#